data_c99a7c19afe3b79e78f742a57b47d3df
#
_entry.id   c99a7c19afe3b79e78f742a57b47d3df
#
_cell.length_a   1.000
_cell.length_b   1.000
_cell.length_c   1.000
_cell.angle_alpha   90.00
_cell.angle_beta   90.00
_cell.angle_gamma   90.00
#
_symmetry.space_group_name_H-M   'P 1'
#
loop_
_entity.id
_entity.type
_entity.pdbx_description
1 polymer ?
#
loop_
_entity_poly.entity_id
_entity_poly.type
_entity_poly.pdbx_seq_one_letter_code
_entity_poly.pdbx_strand_id
1 'polypeptide(L)'
;GTFDIVLKSSNTLLEEVQVVAYGAQKKVTLTGSISSVNTDELLKVPTASIGNMLSGVLSGVSSIQSSGQPGGDDPDVFIRGISTLNTMNAKPLYLVDGVERSFFQIDPNEVENITILKDASSTAVFGVRGANGVIIVTTKRGKEGKAKINASFSYGIQTPTRMPEFVNSYDYATFLNEAYTNDGKDPKFTPEAVEAFRTHSNPIIYPDTDWMELLFKSSAPQTQGNVNISGGTERVRYFISMGMLDQKGFFKNHDTRYDANFNFNRYNYRANLDIDFTKTTLVAINMGGRVEKRNFPRSGDDINQLFRRIYWATPFSGPGIVDGKWIKGNSQYLPVGLSDGLGNIYGRGYGS
;
A
#
# COMPACT_ATOMS: atom_id res chain seq x y z
N GLY A 1 -47.52 -36.52 -23.77
CA GLY A 1 -47.14 -36.76 -22.37
C GLY A 1 -46.82 -35.47 -21.70
N THR A 2 -47.63 -35.07 -20.73
CA THR A 2 -47.40 -33.88 -19.84
C THR A 2 -46.37 -34.29 -18.77
N PHE A 3 -45.29 -33.55 -18.69
CA PHE A 3 -44.30 -33.68 -17.62
C PHE A 3 -44.63 -32.65 -16.51
N ASP A 4 -45.11 -33.14 -15.36
CA ASP A 4 -45.22 -32.30 -14.17
C ASP A 4 -43.85 -32.13 -13.50
N ILE A 5 -43.30 -30.96 -13.62
CA ILE A 5 -42.04 -30.59 -12.91
C ILE A 5 -42.45 -29.93 -11.58
N VAL A 6 -42.31 -30.67 -10.47
CA VAL A 6 -42.46 -30.13 -9.13
C VAL A 6 -41.14 -29.47 -8.72
N LEU A 7 -41.08 -28.15 -8.77
CA LEU A 7 -39.97 -27.36 -8.22
C LEU A 7 -40.13 -27.32 -6.70
N LYS A 8 -39.26 -28.05 -5.98
CA LYS A 8 -39.08 -27.84 -4.55
C LYS A 8 -38.35 -26.51 -4.37
N SER A 9 -39.01 -25.52 -3.79
CA SER A 9 -38.35 -24.30 -3.35
C SER A 9 -37.39 -24.69 -2.20
N SER A 10 -36.10 -24.67 -2.47
CA SER A 10 -35.06 -24.75 -1.45
C SER A 10 -34.87 -23.32 -0.90
N ASN A 11 -35.76 -22.91 0.02
CA ASN A 11 -35.54 -21.72 0.81
C ASN A 11 -34.54 -22.06 1.94
N THR A 12 -33.27 -22.26 1.58
CA THR A 12 -32.20 -22.09 2.55
C THR A 12 -32.01 -20.60 2.70
N LEU A 13 -32.80 -19.96 3.54
CA LEU A 13 -32.48 -18.64 4.07
C LEU A 13 -31.17 -18.80 4.84
N LEU A 14 -30.05 -18.53 4.21
CA LEU A 14 -28.81 -18.24 4.92
C LEU A 14 -29.12 -17.05 5.81
N GLU A 15 -29.26 -17.29 7.11
CA GLU A 15 -29.38 -16.24 8.12
C GLU A 15 -28.04 -15.49 8.17
N GLU A 16 -27.82 -14.57 7.23
CA GLU A 16 -26.66 -13.71 7.23
C GLU A 16 -26.79 -12.71 8.37
N VAL A 17 -26.01 -12.95 9.43
CA VAL A 17 -25.92 -12.09 10.61
C VAL A 17 -24.85 -11.06 10.36
N GLN A 18 -25.19 -9.78 10.46
CA GLN A 18 -24.23 -8.69 10.39
C GLN A 18 -23.93 -8.14 11.78
N VAL A 19 -22.65 -7.85 12.01
CA VAL A 19 -22.22 -7.17 13.23
C VAL A 19 -22.55 -5.68 13.09
N VAL A 20 -23.33 -5.17 14.03
CA VAL A 20 -23.73 -3.76 14.13
C VAL A 20 -23.33 -3.24 15.50
N ALA A 21 -22.56 -2.17 15.54
CA ALA A 21 -22.14 -1.49 16.77
C ALA A 21 -21.68 -2.45 17.88
N TYR A 22 -22.48 -2.64 18.91
CA TYR A 22 -22.19 -3.51 20.05
C TYR A 22 -22.93 -4.85 20.01
N GLY A 23 -23.45 -5.27 18.86
CA GLY A 23 -24.20 -6.52 18.73
C GLY A 23 -24.24 -7.08 17.32
N ALA A 24 -24.82 -8.24 17.16
CA ALA A 24 -25.07 -8.88 15.88
C ALA A 24 -26.58 -8.85 15.59
N GLN A 25 -26.97 -8.37 14.40
CA GLN A 25 -28.37 -8.36 13.95
C GLN A 25 -28.50 -9.06 12.60
N LYS A 26 -29.67 -9.63 12.35
CA LYS A 26 -29.95 -10.23 11.05
C LYS A 26 -30.02 -9.14 9.97
N LYS A 27 -29.39 -9.36 8.83
CA LYS A 27 -29.33 -8.43 7.70
C LYS A 27 -30.73 -7.92 7.28
N VAL A 28 -31.73 -8.77 7.38
CA VAL A 28 -33.13 -8.47 7.03
C VAL A 28 -33.76 -7.42 7.95
N THR A 29 -33.26 -7.23 9.16
CA THR A 29 -33.81 -6.28 10.15
C THR A 29 -33.10 -4.93 10.18
N LEU A 30 -32.08 -4.74 9.35
CA LEU A 30 -31.30 -3.52 9.30
C LEU A 30 -31.98 -2.49 8.40
N THR A 31 -32.37 -1.34 8.96
CA THR A 31 -32.98 -0.22 8.23
C THR A 31 -31.96 0.78 7.69
N GLY A 32 -30.68 0.67 8.05
CA GLY A 32 -29.61 1.58 7.63
C GLY A 32 -28.90 1.08 6.36
N SER A 33 -28.23 2.03 5.65
CA SER A 33 -27.34 1.69 4.52
C SER A 33 -26.03 1.07 5.03
N ILE A 34 -26.02 -0.26 5.08
CA ILE A 34 -24.87 -1.06 5.52
C ILE A 34 -24.34 -1.84 4.33
N SER A 35 -23.03 -1.86 4.17
CA SER A 35 -22.35 -2.74 3.20
C SER A 35 -21.40 -3.64 3.94
N SER A 36 -21.34 -4.90 3.55
CA SER A 36 -20.37 -5.87 4.10
C SER A 36 -19.67 -6.62 2.98
N VAL A 37 -18.45 -7.02 3.24
CA VAL A 37 -17.64 -7.89 2.40
C VAL A 37 -17.01 -8.98 3.27
N ASN A 38 -17.02 -10.19 2.78
CA ASN A 38 -16.39 -11.33 3.43
C ASN A 38 -14.94 -11.54 2.95
N THR A 39 -14.21 -12.39 3.67
CA THR A 39 -12.81 -12.70 3.36
C THR A 39 -12.61 -13.21 1.95
N ASP A 40 -13.51 -14.05 1.44
CA ASP A 40 -13.34 -14.70 0.12
C ASP A 40 -13.31 -13.68 -1.02
N GLU A 41 -14.03 -12.57 -0.86
CA GLU A 41 -13.98 -11.46 -1.82
C GLU A 41 -12.72 -10.62 -1.66
N LEU A 42 -12.26 -10.38 -0.44
CA LEU A 42 -11.03 -9.64 -0.17
C LEU A 42 -9.79 -10.36 -0.73
N LEU A 43 -9.70 -11.66 -0.55
CA LEU A 43 -8.56 -12.46 -1.00
C LEU A 43 -8.42 -12.55 -2.53
N LYS A 44 -9.42 -12.13 -3.30
CA LYS A 44 -9.30 -12.06 -4.77
C LYS A 44 -8.34 -10.96 -5.25
N VAL A 45 -8.07 -9.97 -4.40
CA VAL A 45 -7.19 -8.84 -4.71
C VAL A 45 -5.86 -9.01 -3.99
N PRO A 46 -4.77 -9.35 -4.68
CA PRO A 46 -3.48 -9.66 -4.06
C PRO A 46 -2.71 -8.38 -3.70
N THR A 47 -3.20 -7.61 -2.73
CA THR A 47 -2.51 -6.42 -2.22
C THR A 47 -1.98 -6.64 -0.80
N ALA A 48 -0.96 -5.86 -0.41
CA ALA A 48 -0.35 -5.92 0.91
C ALA A 48 -1.24 -5.31 2.00
N SER A 49 -2.06 -4.31 1.65
CA SER A 49 -2.94 -3.59 2.58
C SER A 49 -4.42 -3.88 2.31
N ILE A 50 -5.16 -4.27 3.36
CA ILE A 50 -6.62 -4.50 3.28
C ILE A 50 -7.35 -3.24 2.81
N GLY A 51 -6.88 -2.05 3.17
CA GLY A 51 -7.51 -0.80 2.77
C GLY A 51 -7.62 -0.63 1.24
N ASN A 52 -6.61 -1.11 0.51
CA ASN A 52 -6.62 -1.08 -0.96
C ASN A 52 -7.61 -2.09 -1.56
N MET A 53 -7.92 -3.17 -0.85
CA MET A 53 -8.92 -4.16 -1.30
C MET A 53 -10.35 -3.63 -1.22
N LEU A 54 -10.62 -2.65 -0.37
CA LEU A 54 -11.99 -2.13 -0.15
C LEU A 54 -12.49 -1.29 -1.32
N SER A 55 -11.58 -0.64 -2.05
CA SER A 55 -11.96 0.18 -3.20
C SER A 55 -12.45 -0.71 -4.34
N GLY A 56 -13.62 -0.38 -4.88
CA GLY A 56 -14.26 -1.15 -5.94
C GLY A 56 -15.07 -2.37 -5.47
N VAL A 57 -14.86 -2.87 -4.26
CA VAL A 57 -15.63 -3.99 -3.68
C VAL A 57 -16.84 -3.47 -2.90
N LEU A 58 -16.67 -2.37 -2.16
CA LEU A 58 -17.71 -1.79 -1.31
C LEU A 58 -18.26 -0.48 -1.91
N SER A 59 -19.54 -0.46 -2.23
CA SER A 59 -20.17 0.73 -2.80
C SER A 59 -20.13 1.91 -1.81
N GLY A 60 -19.80 3.12 -2.31
CA GLY A 60 -19.71 4.35 -1.52
C GLY A 60 -18.46 4.44 -0.65
N VAL A 61 -17.46 3.57 -0.88
CA VAL A 61 -16.13 3.67 -0.30
C VAL A 61 -15.16 4.09 -1.39
N SER A 62 -14.36 5.09 -1.11
CA SER A 62 -13.21 5.48 -1.94
C SER A 62 -11.94 5.35 -1.13
N SER A 63 -10.89 4.85 -1.74
CA SER A 63 -9.56 4.82 -1.16
C SER A 63 -8.58 5.53 -2.08
N ILE A 64 -7.71 6.33 -1.49
CA ILE A 64 -6.67 7.06 -2.20
C ILE A 64 -5.34 6.56 -1.67
N GLN A 65 -4.62 5.80 -2.49
CA GLN A 65 -3.27 5.38 -2.18
C GLN A 65 -2.30 6.45 -2.70
N SER A 66 -1.69 7.19 -1.80
CA SER A 66 -0.74 8.26 -2.13
C SER A 66 0.69 7.77 -2.36
N SER A 67 1.00 6.55 -1.92
CA SER A 67 2.32 5.95 -2.04
C SER A 67 2.21 4.46 -2.33
N GLY A 68 3.06 3.94 -3.22
CA GLY A 68 3.29 2.50 -3.42
C GLY A 68 4.51 1.98 -2.67
N GLN A 69 5.04 2.74 -1.73
CA GLN A 69 6.21 2.37 -0.95
C GLN A 69 5.92 1.14 -0.08
N PRO A 70 6.77 0.11 -0.10
CA PRO A 70 6.64 -1.03 0.78
C PRO A 70 6.47 -0.65 2.25
N GLY A 71 5.38 -1.09 2.87
CA GLY A 71 5.01 -0.76 4.24
C GLY A 71 4.55 0.69 4.49
N GLY A 72 4.41 1.50 3.44
CA GLY A 72 3.86 2.85 3.46
C GLY A 72 2.74 3.03 2.42
N ASP A 73 2.09 1.94 2.07
CA ASP A 73 1.06 1.81 1.05
C ASP A 73 -0.38 1.79 1.60
N ASP A 74 -0.55 2.13 2.88
CA ASP A 74 -1.86 2.27 3.49
C ASP A 74 -2.62 3.42 2.83
N PRO A 75 -3.84 3.19 2.33
CA PRO A 75 -4.62 4.22 1.69
C PRO A 75 -5.35 5.12 2.71
N ASP A 76 -5.66 6.32 2.29
CA ASP A 76 -6.68 7.12 2.93
C ASP A 76 -8.05 6.65 2.45
N VAL A 77 -8.88 6.19 3.37
CA VAL A 77 -10.22 5.66 3.08
C VAL A 77 -11.28 6.68 3.47
N PHE A 78 -12.24 6.91 2.57
CA PHE A 78 -13.36 7.83 2.78
C PHE A 78 -14.68 7.12 2.48
N ILE A 79 -15.73 7.48 3.24
CA ILE A 79 -17.09 6.99 3.03
C ILE A 79 -17.93 8.14 2.48
N ARG A 80 -18.55 7.94 1.29
CA ARG A 80 -19.33 8.96 0.56
C ARG A 80 -18.53 10.21 0.18
N GLY A 81 -17.20 10.07 0.03
CA GLY A 81 -16.31 11.15 -0.37
C GLY A 81 -15.77 11.99 0.78
N ILE A 82 -15.08 13.06 0.44
CA ILE A 82 -14.44 13.96 1.40
C ILE A 82 -15.44 15.08 1.73
N SER A 83 -15.89 15.11 2.98
CA SER A 83 -16.93 16.06 3.46
C SER A 83 -16.38 17.35 4.06
N THR A 84 -15.05 17.45 4.24
CA THR A 84 -14.39 18.59 4.88
C THR A 84 -13.10 18.95 4.18
N LEU A 85 -12.70 20.23 4.23
CA LEU A 85 -11.42 20.70 3.68
C LEU A 85 -10.20 20.13 4.40
N ASN A 86 -10.35 19.74 5.67
CA ASN A 86 -9.31 19.03 6.40
C ASN A 86 -9.49 17.52 6.23
N THR A 87 -8.73 16.93 5.33
CA THR A 87 -8.80 15.50 5.01
C THR A 87 -8.50 14.58 6.20
N MET A 88 -7.72 15.04 7.19
CA MET A 88 -7.46 14.26 8.40
C MET A 88 -8.74 14.06 9.23
N ASN A 89 -9.64 15.04 9.22
CA ASN A 89 -10.91 14.97 9.94
C ASN A 89 -12.02 14.27 9.12
N ALA A 90 -11.75 13.93 7.85
CA ALA A 90 -12.70 13.24 6.98
C ALA A 90 -12.61 11.71 7.07
N LYS A 91 -11.67 11.16 7.83
CA LYS A 91 -11.46 9.72 7.96
C LYS A 91 -12.58 9.08 8.79
N PRO A 92 -13.05 7.88 8.42
CA PRO A 92 -14.01 7.13 9.20
C PRO A 92 -13.37 6.58 10.49
N LEU A 93 -14.22 6.21 11.45
CA LEU A 93 -13.81 5.48 12.64
C LEU A 93 -13.53 4.02 12.27
N TYR A 94 -12.38 3.49 12.68
CA TYR A 94 -12.00 2.09 12.48
C TYR A 94 -12.14 1.30 13.78
N LEU A 95 -12.89 0.22 13.73
CA LEU A 95 -13.06 -0.71 14.86
C LEU A 95 -12.64 -2.12 14.44
N VAL A 96 -11.78 -2.74 15.21
CA VAL A 96 -11.40 -4.15 15.04
C VAL A 96 -11.82 -4.91 16.29
N ASP A 97 -12.74 -5.84 16.14
CA ASP A 97 -13.37 -6.57 17.24
C ASP A 97 -13.88 -5.65 18.37
N GLY A 98 -14.44 -4.48 17.99
CA GLY A 98 -14.96 -3.47 18.90
C GLY A 98 -13.92 -2.50 19.48
N VAL A 99 -12.63 -2.67 19.20
CA VAL A 99 -11.56 -1.80 19.67
C VAL A 99 -11.15 -0.85 18.55
N GLU A 100 -11.04 0.45 18.87
CA GLU A 100 -10.57 1.46 17.92
C GLU A 100 -9.08 1.29 17.62
N ARG A 101 -8.79 0.94 16.40
CA ARG A 101 -7.42 0.82 15.86
C ARG A 101 -7.44 0.70 14.35
N SER A 102 -6.30 0.99 13.71
CA SER A 102 -6.10 0.71 12.28
C SER A 102 -6.18 -0.78 11.98
N PHE A 103 -6.75 -1.11 10.82
CA PHE A 103 -6.88 -2.49 10.34
C PHE A 103 -6.04 -2.77 9.09
N PHE A 104 -5.41 -1.78 8.49
CA PHE A 104 -4.71 -1.90 7.21
C PHE A 104 -3.61 -2.95 7.22
N GLN A 105 -2.97 -3.14 8.37
CA GLN A 105 -1.86 -4.06 8.55
C GLN A 105 -2.26 -5.42 9.16
N ILE A 106 -3.55 -5.72 9.24
CA ILE A 106 -4.05 -7.05 9.61
C ILE A 106 -3.86 -7.97 8.39
N ASP A 107 -3.57 -9.25 8.63
CA ASP A 107 -3.54 -10.24 7.54
C ASP A 107 -4.99 -10.46 7.05
N PRO A 108 -5.26 -10.35 5.74
CA PRO A 108 -6.61 -10.61 5.20
C PRO A 108 -7.17 -11.98 5.58
N ASN A 109 -6.32 -12.99 5.78
CA ASN A 109 -6.74 -14.33 6.21
C ASN A 109 -7.25 -14.37 7.65
N GLU A 110 -6.99 -13.36 8.47
CA GLU A 110 -7.50 -13.23 9.84
C GLU A 110 -8.89 -12.59 9.89
N VAL A 111 -9.34 -11.96 8.82
CA VAL A 111 -10.61 -11.24 8.75
C VAL A 111 -11.75 -12.20 8.41
N GLU A 112 -12.86 -12.12 9.13
CA GLU A 112 -14.11 -12.82 8.79
C GLU A 112 -14.96 -11.96 7.84
N ASN A 113 -15.20 -10.71 8.25
CA ASN A 113 -15.91 -9.74 7.42
C ASN A 113 -15.50 -8.30 7.77
N ILE A 114 -15.78 -7.39 6.83
CA ILE A 114 -15.70 -5.95 7.03
C ILE A 114 -17.07 -5.35 6.76
N THR A 115 -17.61 -4.65 7.76
CA THR A 115 -18.92 -4.00 7.71
C THR A 115 -18.73 -2.49 7.74
N ILE A 116 -19.43 -1.76 6.88
CA ILE A 116 -19.36 -0.30 6.80
C ILE A 116 -20.72 0.29 7.12
N LEU A 117 -20.75 1.14 8.14
CA LEU A 117 -21.91 1.92 8.54
C LEU A 117 -21.80 3.31 7.90
N LYS A 118 -22.72 3.64 7.01
CA LYS A 118 -22.66 4.85 6.19
C LYS A 118 -23.64 5.92 6.63
N ASP A 119 -24.71 5.56 7.30
CA ASP A 119 -25.79 6.46 7.67
C ASP A 119 -25.70 6.91 9.13
N ALA A 120 -26.14 8.13 9.38
CA ALA A 120 -26.16 8.70 10.73
C ALA A 120 -26.97 7.85 11.72
N SER A 121 -28.05 7.20 11.29
CA SER A 121 -28.84 6.30 12.12
C SER A 121 -28.06 5.09 12.59
N SER A 122 -27.23 4.50 11.74
CA SER A 122 -26.39 3.34 12.07
C SER A 122 -25.14 3.72 12.84
N THR A 123 -24.64 4.95 12.71
CA THR A 123 -23.44 5.44 13.40
C THR A 123 -23.72 6.24 14.67
N ALA A 124 -25.00 6.52 14.99
CA ALA A 124 -25.42 7.33 16.12
C ALA A 124 -24.82 6.88 17.47
N VAL A 125 -24.68 5.58 17.68
CA VAL A 125 -24.10 5.00 18.89
C VAL A 125 -22.62 5.36 19.12
N PHE A 126 -21.93 5.81 18.07
CA PHE A 126 -20.53 6.24 18.13
C PHE A 126 -20.39 7.76 18.28
N GLY A 127 -21.52 8.49 18.34
CA GLY A 127 -21.56 9.93 18.50
C GLY A 127 -20.80 10.66 17.39
N VAL A 128 -20.13 11.77 17.75
CA VAL A 128 -19.37 12.61 16.82
C VAL A 128 -18.28 11.86 16.07
N ARG A 129 -17.69 10.83 16.70
CA ARG A 129 -16.63 10.02 16.09
C ARG A 129 -17.12 9.18 14.91
N GLY A 130 -18.42 8.85 14.87
CA GLY A 130 -19.04 8.13 13.77
C GLY A 130 -19.56 9.03 12.64
N ALA A 131 -19.33 10.35 12.70
CA ALA A 131 -19.91 11.31 11.73
C ALA A 131 -19.47 11.06 10.28
N ASN A 132 -18.25 10.59 10.06
CA ASN A 132 -17.73 10.25 8.73
C ASN A 132 -17.91 8.76 8.36
N GLY A 133 -18.78 8.06 9.10
CA GLY A 133 -18.99 6.63 8.96
C GLY A 133 -18.07 5.79 9.85
N VAL A 134 -18.39 4.51 9.93
CA VAL A 134 -17.64 3.55 10.77
C VAL A 134 -17.32 2.30 9.95
N ILE A 135 -16.08 1.87 10.00
CA ILE A 135 -15.62 0.61 9.42
C ILE A 135 -15.37 -0.37 10.55
N ILE A 136 -16.14 -1.46 10.57
CA ILE A 136 -16.06 -2.52 11.57
C ILE A 136 -15.43 -3.74 10.93
N VAL A 137 -14.27 -4.14 11.42
CA VAL A 137 -13.57 -5.35 11.03
C VAL A 137 -13.80 -6.42 12.11
N THR A 138 -14.38 -7.53 11.70
CA THR A 138 -14.56 -8.70 12.56
C THR A 138 -13.54 -9.74 12.17
N THR A 139 -12.79 -10.24 13.15
CA THR A 139 -11.79 -11.27 12.92
C THR A 139 -12.37 -12.66 13.07
N LYS A 140 -11.75 -13.63 12.39
CA LYS A 140 -12.17 -15.04 12.40
C LYS A 140 -12.14 -15.61 13.81
N ARG A 141 -13.15 -16.44 14.11
CA ARG A 141 -13.28 -17.16 15.37
C ARG A 141 -13.36 -18.65 15.12
N GLY A 142 -13.09 -19.44 16.14
CA GLY A 142 -13.31 -20.87 16.11
C GLY A 142 -14.80 -21.21 16.02
N LYS A 143 -15.08 -22.34 15.40
CA LYS A 143 -16.42 -22.98 15.38
C LYS A 143 -16.30 -24.35 16.00
N GLU A 144 -17.41 -24.85 16.55
CA GLU A 144 -17.47 -26.21 17.00
C GLU A 144 -17.14 -27.20 15.88
N GLY A 145 -16.33 -28.18 16.17
CA GLY A 145 -15.95 -29.23 15.26
C GLY A 145 -14.47 -29.58 15.35
N LYS A 146 -14.05 -30.50 14.48
CA LYS A 146 -12.64 -30.91 14.36
C LYS A 146 -11.76 -29.74 13.95
N ALA A 147 -10.52 -29.75 14.41
CA ALA A 147 -9.52 -28.78 14.00
C ALA A 147 -9.35 -28.76 12.47
N LYS A 148 -9.47 -27.56 11.89
CA LYS A 148 -9.22 -27.30 10.46
C LYS A 148 -7.97 -26.45 10.35
N ILE A 149 -7.04 -26.92 9.54
CA ILE A 149 -5.80 -26.20 9.24
C ILE A 149 -5.94 -25.68 7.83
N ASN A 150 -5.70 -24.38 7.65
CA ASN A 150 -5.61 -23.75 6.35
C ASN A 150 -4.22 -23.13 6.20
N ALA A 151 -3.61 -23.30 5.04
CA ALA A 151 -2.37 -22.67 4.68
C ALA A 151 -2.52 -22.01 3.31
N SER A 152 -2.02 -20.79 3.18
CA SER A 152 -1.97 -20.05 1.93
C SER A 152 -0.56 -19.54 1.72
N PHE A 153 -0.14 -19.54 0.46
CA PHE A 153 1.13 -18.96 0.03
C PHE A 153 0.93 -18.31 -1.32
N SER A 154 1.41 -17.09 -1.45
CA SER A 154 1.42 -16.38 -2.73
C SER A 154 2.78 -15.75 -2.97
N TYR A 155 3.22 -15.83 -4.22
CA TYR A 155 4.38 -15.11 -4.73
C TYR A 155 3.93 -14.29 -5.92
N GLY A 156 4.19 -13.00 -5.86
CA GLY A 156 3.82 -12.05 -6.88
C GLY A 156 5.02 -11.24 -7.35
N ILE A 157 4.93 -10.75 -8.57
CA ILE A 157 5.87 -9.80 -9.14
C ILE A 157 5.11 -8.48 -9.32
N GLN A 158 5.55 -7.45 -8.63
CA GLN A 158 5.03 -6.10 -8.77
C GLN A 158 5.76 -5.38 -9.89
N THR A 159 5.04 -4.60 -10.67
CA THR A 159 5.60 -3.71 -11.70
C THR A 159 5.03 -2.30 -11.49
N PRO A 160 5.81 -1.24 -11.75
CA PRO A 160 5.26 0.11 -11.76
C PRO A 160 4.16 0.22 -12.81
N THR A 161 3.04 0.82 -12.44
CA THR A 161 1.95 1.06 -13.40
C THR A 161 2.32 2.11 -14.44
N ARG A 162 3.18 3.05 -14.05
CA ARG A 162 3.72 4.09 -14.92
C ARG A 162 5.07 4.55 -14.37
N MET A 163 6.04 4.67 -15.27
CA MET A 163 7.31 5.37 -15.01
C MET A 163 7.32 6.64 -15.86
N PRO A 164 7.79 7.78 -15.33
CA PRO A 164 7.97 8.97 -16.14
C PRO A 164 9.11 8.75 -17.13
N GLU A 165 8.91 9.25 -18.33
CA GLU A 165 9.93 9.32 -19.38
C GLU A 165 10.47 10.75 -19.44
N PHE A 166 11.78 10.90 -19.43
CA PHE A 166 12.45 12.19 -19.50
C PHE A 166 13.17 12.31 -20.84
N VAL A 167 13.30 13.54 -21.31
CA VAL A 167 14.07 13.83 -22.50
C VAL A 167 15.56 13.61 -22.25
N ASN A 168 16.29 13.22 -23.28
CA ASN A 168 17.75 13.09 -23.26
C ASN A 168 18.45 14.46 -23.19
N SER A 169 19.76 14.47 -22.99
CA SER A 169 20.56 15.71 -22.88
C SER A 169 20.55 16.56 -24.14
N TYR A 170 20.52 15.94 -25.30
CA TYR A 170 20.48 16.66 -26.58
C TYR A 170 19.17 17.43 -26.76
N ASP A 171 18.04 16.76 -26.58
CA ASP A 171 16.72 17.37 -26.70
C ASP A 171 16.52 18.46 -25.62
N TYR A 172 16.92 18.17 -24.37
CA TYR A 172 16.86 19.16 -23.30
C TYR A 172 17.67 20.43 -23.64
N ALA A 173 18.91 20.25 -24.06
CA ALA A 173 19.81 21.39 -24.41
C ALA A 173 19.24 22.18 -25.57
N THR A 174 18.70 21.50 -26.59
CA THR A 174 18.11 22.14 -27.78
C THR A 174 16.88 22.97 -27.41
N PHE A 175 15.92 22.37 -26.67
CA PHE A 175 14.70 23.07 -26.24
C PHE A 175 15.02 24.26 -25.31
N LEU A 176 15.96 24.07 -24.39
CA LEU A 176 16.33 25.16 -23.50
C LEU A 176 17.02 26.32 -24.23
N ASN A 177 17.90 26.03 -25.19
CA ASN A 177 18.51 27.07 -26.03
C ASN A 177 17.45 27.82 -26.85
N GLU A 178 16.49 27.13 -27.43
CA GLU A 178 15.37 27.75 -28.13
C GLU A 178 14.58 28.68 -27.20
N ALA A 179 14.24 28.23 -25.99
CA ALA A 179 13.55 29.05 -25.01
C ALA A 179 14.33 30.32 -24.63
N TYR A 180 15.65 30.19 -24.42
CA TYR A 180 16.51 31.34 -24.13
C TYR A 180 16.57 32.33 -25.29
N THR A 181 16.67 31.83 -26.52
CA THR A 181 16.68 32.67 -27.73
C THR A 181 15.33 33.40 -27.88
N ASN A 182 14.20 32.72 -27.64
CA ASN A 182 12.87 33.33 -27.67
C ASN A 182 12.69 34.42 -26.62
N ASP A 183 13.38 34.29 -25.48
CA ASP A 183 13.42 35.30 -24.40
C ASP A 183 14.42 36.46 -24.72
N GLY A 184 15.10 36.44 -25.87
CA GLY A 184 16.13 37.41 -26.24
C GLY A 184 17.42 37.27 -25.42
N LYS A 185 17.68 36.08 -24.89
CA LYS A 185 18.93 35.77 -24.15
C LYS A 185 19.85 34.91 -24.99
N ASP A 186 21.14 34.93 -24.66
CA ASP A 186 22.11 34.03 -25.27
C ASP A 186 21.81 32.56 -24.96
N PRO A 187 22.02 31.63 -25.91
CA PRO A 187 21.87 30.21 -25.68
C PRO A 187 22.66 29.73 -24.45
N LYS A 188 22.04 28.88 -23.65
CA LYS A 188 22.64 28.33 -22.42
C LYS A 188 23.76 27.33 -22.71
N PHE A 189 23.57 26.51 -23.74
CA PHE A 189 24.52 25.49 -24.17
C PHE A 189 25.22 25.94 -25.46
N THR A 190 26.54 25.73 -25.51
CA THR A 190 27.32 26.04 -26.71
C THR A 190 27.01 25.03 -27.82
N PRO A 191 27.23 25.38 -29.12
CA PRO A 191 27.05 24.43 -30.22
C PRO A 191 27.88 23.15 -30.05
N GLU A 192 29.09 23.24 -29.50
CA GLU A 192 29.98 22.12 -29.23
C GLU A 192 29.39 21.20 -28.16
N ALA A 193 28.75 21.75 -27.12
CA ALA A 193 28.09 20.97 -26.06
C ALA A 193 26.86 20.23 -26.59
N VAL A 194 26.04 20.92 -27.41
CA VAL A 194 24.85 20.30 -28.02
C VAL A 194 25.26 19.16 -28.95
N GLU A 195 26.32 19.36 -29.76
CA GLU A 195 26.85 18.32 -30.64
C GLU A 195 27.46 17.16 -29.86
N ALA A 196 28.14 17.43 -28.73
CA ALA A 196 28.68 16.39 -27.85
C ALA A 196 27.58 15.54 -27.20
N PHE A 197 26.47 16.15 -26.80
CA PHE A 197 25.27 15.39 -26.31
C PHE A 197 24.68 14.53 -27.43
N ARG A 198 24.56 15.05 -28.64
CA ARG A 198 24.02 14.33 -29.81
C ARG A 198 24.86 13.11 -30.17
N THR A 199 26.18 13.24 -30.13
CA THR A 199 27.15 12.21 -30.55
C THR A 199 27.62 11.32 -29.41
N HIS A 200 27.25 11.63 -28.16
CA HIS A 200 27.76 10.99 -26.95
C HIS A 200 29.30 10.91 -26.90
N SER A 201 29.98 11.92 -27.44
CA SER A 201 31.42 11.89 -27.65
C SER A 201 32.25 11.89 -26.39
N ASN A 202 31.73 12.42 -25.28
CA ASN A 202 32.39 12.39 -23.98
C ASN A 202 31.35 12.29 -22.84
N PRO A 203 30.90 11.10 -22.49
CA PRO A 203 29.83 10.90 -21.52
C PRO A 203 30.19 11.30 -20.10
N ILE A 204 31.44 11.56 -19.78
CA ILE A 204 31.86 12.08 -18.46
C ILE A 204 31.67 13.61 -18.39
N ILE A 205 32.06 14.33 -19.43
CA ILE A 205 31.94 15.79 -19.47
C ILE A 205 30.56 16.23 -19.96
N TYR A 206 30.00 15.51 -20.93
CA TYR A 206 28.66 15.73 -21.50
C TYR A 206 27.78 14.51 -21.27
N PRO A 207 27.36 14.24 -20.01
CA PRO A 207 26.60 13.06 -19.69
C PRO A 207 25.17 13.11 -20.24
N ASP A 208 24.64 11.93 -20.53
CA ASP A 208 23.26 11.70 -20.93
C ASP A 208 22.71 10.51 -20.15
N THR A 209 22.35 10.76 -18.92
CA THR A 209 22.01 9.71 -17.97
C THR A 209 20.50 9.58 -17.81
N ASP A 210 19.97 8.41 -18.13
CA ASP A 210 18.62 8.02 -17.74
C ASP A 210 18.61 7.64 -16.26
N TRP A 211 18.18 8.59 -15.42
CA TRP A 211 18.10 8.38 -13.98
C TRP A 211 17.05 7.36 -13.58
N MET A 212 15.98 7.19 -14.37
CA MET A 212 14.95 6.19 -14.08
C MET A 212 15.49 4.79 -14.34
N GLU A 213 16.11 4.56 -15.47
CA GLU A 213 16.75 3.28 -15.77
C GLU A 213 17.88 2.98 -14.78
N LEU A 214 18.71 3.97 -14.45
CA LEU A 214 19.83 3.78 -13.53
C LEU A 214 19.38 3.42 -12.12
N LEU A 215 18.31 4.05 -11.60
CA LEU A 215 17.90 3.95 -10.20
C LEU A 215 16.87 2.86 -9.94
N PHE A 216 16.01 2.56 -10.91
CA PHE A 216 14.84 1.70 -10.66
C PHE A 216 14.93 0.37 -11.39
N LYS A 217 14.36 -0.64 -10.77
CA LYS A 217 14.09 -1.95 -11.37
C LYS A 217 12.73 -1.90 -12.07
N SER A 218 12.59 -2.69 -13.12
CA SER A 218 11.30 -2.88 -13.80
C SER A 218 10.31 -3.69 -12.99
N SER A 219 10.79 -4.47 -12.02
CA SER A 219 9.94 -5.31 -11.18
C SER A 219 10.53 -5.55 -9.79
N ALA A 220 9.67 -5.90 -8.84
CA ALA A 220 10.06 -6.27 -7.49
C ALA A 220 9.19 -7.44 -6.97
N PRO A 221 9.75 -8.42 -6.25
CA PRO A 221 8.99 -9.53 -5.71
C PRO A 221 8.21 -9.12 -4.45
N GLN A 222 7.05 -9.77 -4.29
CA GLN A 222 6.26 -9.78 -3.06
C GLN A 222 5.93 -11.22 -2.70
N THR A 223 6.15 -11.60 -1.45
CA THR A 223 5.80 -12.91 -0.93
C THR A 223 4.87 -12.77 0.26
N GLN A 224 3.80 -13.52 0.28
CA GLN A 224 2.85 -13.54 1.38
C GLN A 224 2.52 -15.00 1.73
N GLY A 225 2.47 -15.30 3.02
CA GLY A 225 2.09 -16.61 3.51
C GLY A 225 1.24 -16.49 4.78
N ASN A 226 0.30 -17.41 4.95
CA ASN A 226 -0.50 -17.52 6.17
C ASN A 226 -0.76 -18.98 6.50
N VAL A 227 -0.70 -19.31 7.77
CA VAL A 227 -1.15 -20.59 8.30
C VAL A 227 -2.09 -20.31 9.46
N ASN A 228 -3.27 -20.90 9.44
CA ASN A 228 -4.22 -20.78 10.53
C ASN A 228 -4.84 -22.13 10.89
N ILE A 229 -5.21 -22.25 12.15
CA ILE A 229 -5.94 -23.38 12.70
C ILE A 229 -7.17 -22.89 13.45
N SER A 230 -8.30 -23.51 13.19
CA SER A 230 -9.56 -23.21 13.88
C SER A 230 -10.27 -24.49 14.25
N GLY A 231 -10.99 -24.46 15.36
CA GLY A 231 -11.76 -25.61 15.83
C GLY A 231 -12.37 -25.32 17.16
N GLY A 232 -12.95 -26.35 17.77
CA GLY A 232 -13.49 -26.22 19.11
C GLY A 232 -14.47 -27.33 19.50
N THR A 233 -14.88 -27.26 20.76
CA THR A 233 -15.96 -28.03 21.34
C THR A 233 -17.15 -27.10 21.59
N GLU A 234 -18.27 -27.64 22.11
CA GLU A 234 -19.41 -26.83 22.57
C GLU A 234 -18.99 -25.71 23.55
N ARG A 235 -17.94 -25.94 24.36
CA ARG A 235 -17.52 -25.01 25.40
C ARG A 235 -16.30 -24.14 25.05
N VAL A 236 -15.44 -24.61 24.17
CA VAL A 236 -14.18 -23.90 23.86
C VAL A 236 -14.01 -23.87 22.37
N ARG A 237 -13.92 -22.67 21.79
CA ARG A 237 -13.70 -22.45 20.38
C ARG A 237 -12.44 -21.59 20.21
N TYR A 238 -11.60 -21.92 19.25
CA TYR A 238 -10.34 -21.24 19.03
C TYR A 238 -10.05 -20.99 17.55
N PHE A 239 -9.40 -19.87 17.29
CA PHE A 239 -8.77 -19.52 16.01
C PHE A 239 -7.37 -19.00 16.29
N ILE A 240 -6.35 -19.60 15.67
CA ILE A 240 -4.95 -19.19 15.78
C ILE A 240 -4.43 -18.99 14.37
N SER A 241 -3.71 -17.89 14.13
CA SER A 241 -3.15 -17.54 12.82
C SER A 241 -1.76 -16.99 12.96
N MET A 242 -0.91 -17.32 11.98
CA MET A 242 0.40 -16.72 11.76
C MET A 242 0.52 -16.35 10.29
N GLY A 243 0.86 -15.09 10.02
CA GLY A 243 1.03 -14.56 8.68
C GLY A 243 2.39 -13.93 8.50
N MET A 244 2.90 -13.94 7.26
CA MET A 244 4.09 -13.22 6.86
C MET A 244 3.87 -12.49 5.55
N LEU A 245 4.47 -11.30 5.42
CA LEU A 245 4.56 -10.53 4.19
C LEU A 245 6.01 -10.06 4.04
N ASP A 246 6.61 -10.33 2.88
CA ASP A 246 7.88 -9.75 2.43
C ASP A 246 7.62 -9.00 1.13
N GLN A 247 7.87 -7.70 1.14
CA GLN A 247 7.66 -6.82 0.00
C GLN A 247 8.94 -6.05 -0.28
N LYS A 248 9.42 -6.13 -1.53
CA LYS A 248 10.61 -5.41 -2.00
C LYS A 248 10.22 -4.19 -2.80
N GLY A 249 11.04 -3.15 -2.74
CA GLY A 249 10.89 -1.96 -3.55
C GLY A 249 11.66 -2.05 -4.87
N PHE A 250 11.53 -0.98 -5.65
CA PHE A 250 12.04 -0.92 -7.02
C PHE A 250 13.43 -0.29 -7.13
N PHE A 251 14.05 0.20 -6.06
CA PHE A 251 15.38 0.77 -6.17
C PHE A 251 16.44 -0.30 -6.48
N LYS A 252 17.32 0.01 -7.43
CA LYS A 252 18.51 -0.80 -7.68
C LYS A 252 19.51 -0.58 -6.54
N ASN A 253 20.17 -1.63 -6.14
CA ASN A 253 21.21 -1.58 -5.12
C ASN A 253 22.57 -1.63 -5.83
N HIS A 254 23.28 -0.51 -5.85
CA HIS A 254 24.56 -0.38 -6.53
C HIS A 254 25.76 -0.53 -5.57
N ASP A 255 25.52 -0.63 -4.26
CA ASP A 255 26.54 -0.87 -3.25
C ASP A 255 26.18 -2.11 -2.42
N THR A 256 27.16 -2.93 -2.13
CA THR A 256 26.98 -4.14 -1.31
C THR A 256 27.06 -3.87 0.18
N ARG A 257 27.56 -2.72 0.60
CA ARG A 257 27.71 -2.34 2.02
C ARG A 257 26.39 -1.88 2.65
N TYR A 258 25.48 -1.33 1.86
CA TYR A 258 24.20 -0.80 2.32
C TYR A 258 23.09 -1.22 1.38
N ASP A 259 21.94 -1.60 1.95
CA ASP A 259 20.74 -1.84 1.17
C ASP A 259 19.95 -0.53 1.04
N ALA A 260 20.07 0.11 -0.12
CA ALA A 260 19.38 1.36 -0.45
C ALA A 260 17.94 1.14 -0.94
N ASN A 261 17.45 -0.08 -0.97
CA ASN A 261 16.11 -0.39 -1.45
C ASN A 261 15.08 -0.22 -0.32
N PHE A 262 13.82 -0.01 -0.71
CA PHE A 262 12.71 -0.19 0.19
C PHE A 262 12.48 -1.68 0.41
N ASN A 263 12.46 -2.11 1.66
CA ASN A 263 12.09 -3.46 2.03
C ASN A 263 11.16 -3.42 3.22
N PHE A 264 10.11 -4.21 3.16
CA PHE A 264 9.13 -4.33 4.23
C PHE A 264 8.88 -5.80 4.55
N ASN A 265 9.10 -6.16 5.81
CA ASN A 265 8.75 -7.46 6.32
C ASN A 265 7.75 -7.28 7.47
N ARG A 266 6.65 -8.00 7.41
CA ARG A 266 5.61 -8.02 8.43
C ARG A 266 5.29 -9.45 8.83
N TYR A 267 5.25 -9.69 10.12
CA TYR A 267 4.83 -10.95 10.72
C TYR A 267 3.63 -10.67 11.59
N ASN A 268 2.49 -11.26 11.24
CA ASN A 268 1.25 -11.14 11.99
C ASN A 268 1.05 -12.39 12.85
N TYR A 269 0.45 -12.22 14.01
CA TYR A 269 -0.04 -13.33 14.83
C TYR A 269 -1.35 -12.97 15.47
N ARG A 270 -2.26 -13.96 15.58
CA ARG A 270 -3.56 -13.84 16.21
C ARG A 270 -3.94 -15.10 16.93
N ALA A 271 -4.59 -14.93 18.09
CA ALA A 271 -5.25 -16.00 18.81
C ALA A 271 -6.57 -15.47 19.39
N ASN A 272 -7.68 -16.00 18.91
CA ASN A 272 -9.02 -15.73 19.40
C ASN A 272 -9.54 -16.99 20.11
N LEU A 273 -9.96 -16.86 21.34
CA LEU A 273 -10.43 -17.94 22.18
C LEU A 273 -11.76 -17.54 22.82
N ASP A 274 -12.77 -18.33 22.59
CA ASP A 274 -14.10 -18.20 23.20
C ASP A 274 -14.36 -19.39 24.13
N ILE A 275 -14.67 -19.11 25.41
CA ILE A 275 -14.91 -20.12 26.43
C ILE A 275 -16.29 -19.88 27.05
N ASP A 276 -17.22 -20.80 26.82
CA ASP A 276 -18.49 -20.83 27.53
C ASP A 276 -18.25 -21.40 28.93
N PHE A 277 -17.91 -20.50 29.86
CA PHE A 277 -17.58 -20.86 31.25
C PHE A 277 -18.79 -21.41 31.98
N THR A 278 -19.95 -20.84 31.75
CA THR A 278 -21.25 -21.33 32.18
C THR A 278 -22.26 -21.19 31.04
N LYS A 279 -23.49 -21.70 31.21
CA LYS A 279 -24.57 -21.50 30.22
C LYS A 279 -24.92 -20.03 29.96
N THR A 280 -24.52 -19.13 30.86
CA THR A 280 -24.83 -17.71 30.80
C THR A 280 -23.58 -16.80 30.75
N THR A 281 -22.38 -17.39 30.84
CA THR A 281 -21.12 -16.63 30.91
C THR A 281 -20.17 -17.07 29.82
N LEU A 282 -19.91 -16.16 28.90
CA LEU A 282 -18.90 -16.30 27.85
C LEU A 282 -17.65 -15.46 28.20
N VAL A 283 -16.49 -16.09 28.13
CA VAL A 283 -15.19 -15.40 28.22
C VAL A 283 -14.57 -15.40 26.82
N ALA A 284 -14.39 -14.22 26.24
CA ALA A 284 -13.75 -14.04 24.93
C ALA A 284 -12.38 -13.38 25.13
N ILE A 285 -11.33 -14.05 24.65
CA ILE A 285 -9.95 -13.55 24.69
C ILE A 285 -9.48 -13.34 23.25
N ASN A 286 -9.15 -12.10 22.90
CA ASN A 286 -8.65 -11.75 21.59
C ASN A 286 -7.23 -11.20 21.73
N MET A 287 -6.26 -11.95 21.26
CA MET A 287 -4.86 -11.53 21.18
C MET A 287 -4.47 -11.36 19.71
N GLY A 288 -3.83 -10.29 19.40
CA GLY A 288 -3.29 -10.07 18.04
C GLY A 288 -2.22 -9.04 18.07
N GLY A 289 -1.22 -9.24 17.23
CA GLY A 289 -0.12 -8.32 17.09
C GLY A 289 0.64 -8.54 15.80
N ARG A 290 1.64 -7.69 15.60
CA ARG A 290 2.53 -7.77 14.46
C ARG A 290 3.92 -7.29 14.80
N VAL A 291 4.90 -7.80 14.07
CA VAL A 291 6.28 -7.32 14.07
C VAL A 291 6.57 -6.82 12.65
N GLU A 292 7.06 -5.60 12.54
CA GLU A 292 7.40 -4.98 11.27
C GLU A 292 8.89 -4.63 11.25
N LYS A 293 9.54 -4.95 10.13
CA LYS A 293 10.88 -4.50 9.82
C LYS A 293 10.83 -3.72 8.52
N ARG A 294 11.25 -2.47 8.57
CA ARG A 294 11.29 -1.56 7.41
C ARG A 294 12.73 -1.16 7.12
N ASN A 295 13.10 -1.22 5.86
CA ASN A 295 14.30 -0.60 5.34
C ASN A 295 13.90 0.41 4.27
N PHE A 296 14.53 1.57 4.27
CA PHE A 296 14.28 2.59 3.26
C PHE A 296 15.57 3.40 3.01
N PRO A 297 15.73 3.96 1.81
CA PRO A 297 16.86 4.81 1.49
C PRO A 297 16.94 5.98 2.46
N ARG A 298 18.13 6.28 2.93
CA ARG A 298 18.34 7.48 3.76
C ARG A 298 18.25 8.72 2.87
N SER A 299 17.23 9.54 3.09
CA SER A 299 16.96 10.74 2.30
C SER A 299 17.15 12.06 3.06
N GLY A 300 17.81 12.04 4.19
CA GLY A 300 17.83 13.20 5.09
C GLY A 300 16.51 13.30 5.84
N ASP A 301 15.81 14.42 5.74
CA ASP A 301 14.66 14.72 6.60
C ASP A 301 13.32 14.19 6.08
N ASP A 302 13.19 13.91 4.77
CA ASP A 302 11.93 13.48 4.16
C ASP A 302 12.17 12.62 2.90
N ILE A 303 11.49 11.47 2.85
CA ILE A 303 11.53 10.57 1.69
C ILE A 303 10.98 11.21 0.42
N ASN A 304 10.01 12.12 0.53
CA ASN A 304 9.48 12.86 -0.61
C ASN A 304 10.54 13.73 -1.27
N GLN A 305 11.53 14.20 -0.52
CA GLN A 305 12.67 14.94 -1.07
C GLN A 305 13.55 14.07 -1.97
N LEU A 306 13.68 12.76 -1.66
CA LEU A 306 14.41 11.85 -2.54
C LEU A 306 13.75 11.78 -3.91
N PHE A 307 12.44 11.52 -3.97
CA PHE A 307 11.71 11.48 -5.23
C PHE A 307 11.74 12.82 -5.96
N ARG A 308 11.52 13.92 -5.25
CA ARG A 308 11.61 15.27 -5.84
C ARG A 308 12.97 15.53 -6.48
N ARG A 309 14.07 15.13 -5.85
CA ARG A 309 15.42 15.27 -6.40
C ARG A 309 15.64 14.42 -7.64
N ILE A 310 15.09 13.20 -7.66
CA ILE A 310 15.14 12.33 -8.84
C ILE A 310 14.38 12.98 -10.01
N TYR A 311 13.20 13.55 -9.76
CA TYR A 311 12.42 14.25 -10.79
C TYR A 311 13.04 15.55 -11.27
N TRP A 312 13.85 16.20 -10.45
CA TRP A 312 14.56 17.43 -10.82
C TRP A 312 15.94 17.16 -11.46
N ALA A 313 16.41 15.93 -11.37
CA ALA A 313 17.67 15.55 -11.98
C ALA A 313 17.57 15.67 -13.51
N THR A 314 18.42 16.52 -14.08
CA THR A 314 18.56 16.60 -15.53
C THR A 314 19.46 15.48 -16.04
N PRO A 315 19.32 15.05 -17.30
CA PRO A 315 20.13 13.94 -17.84
C PRO A 315 21.64 14.25 -17.85
N PHE A 316 22.02 15.53 -17.84
CA PHE A 316 23.41 15.99 -17.75
C PHE A 316 23.87 16.32 -16.32
N SER A 317 23.08 16.00 -15.29
CA SER A 317 23.45 16.26 -13.88
C SER A 317 24.67 15.47 -13.43
N GLY A 318 25.01 14.42 -14.12
CA GLY A 318 26.20 13.61 -13.86
C GLY A 318 26.19 12.34 -14.70
N PRO A 319 27.35 11.70 -14.91
CA PRO A 319 27.46 10.49 -15.71
C PRO A 319 26.95 9.22 -15.01
N GLY A 320 26.44 9.34 -13.78
CA GLY A 320 25.98 8.19 -13.00
C GLY A 320 27.13 7.27 -12.59
N ILE A 321 27.08 6.01 -13.02
CA ILE A 321 28.11 5.01 -12.73
C ILE A 321 29.01 4.81 -13.94
N VAL A 322 30.30 5.05 -13.76
CA VAL A 322 31.35 4.78 -14.75
C VAL A 322 32.36 3.84 -14.14
N ASP A 323 32.67 2.75 -14.82
CA ASP A 323 33.59 1.70 -14.35
C ASP A 323 33.23 1.17 -12.94
N GLY A 324 31.95 1.03 -12.67
CA GLY A 324 31.45 0.53 -11.38
C GLY A 324 31.54 1.53 -10.21
N LYS A 325 31.89 2.79 -10.47
CA LYS A 325 32.02 3.84 -9.48
C LYS A 325 31.03 4.98 -9.76
N TRP A 326 30.43 5.48 -8.69
CA TRP A 326 29.64 6.71 -8.77
C TRP A 326 30.53 7.90 -9.05
N ILE A 327 30.25 8.61 -10.11
CA ILE A 327 30.93 9.85 -10.47
C ILE A 327 30.07 11.03 -10.02
N LYS A 328 30.62 11.86 -9.15
CA LYS A 328 29.95 13.09 -8.72
C LYS A 328 29.86 14.04 -9.92
N GLY A 329 28.64 14.43 -10.27
CA GLY A 329 28.41 15.40 -11.33
C GLY A 329 28.99 16.77 -10.94
N ASN A 330 29.79 17.33 -11.83
CA ASN A 330 30.30 18.70 -11.72
C ASN A 330 30.20 19.39 -13.09
N SER A 331 28.99 19.30 -13.66
CA SER A 331 28.71 19.93 -14.94
C SER A 331 28.51 21.43 -14.75
N GLN A 332 29.22 22.24 -15.56
CA GLN A 332 29.02 23.68 -15.64
C GLN A 332 27.61 24.08 -16.09
N TYR A 333 26.84 23.14 -16.62
CA TYR A 333 25.46 23.32 -17.09
C TYR A 333 24.41 22.99 -16.04
N LEU A 334 24.81 22.55 -14.83
CA LEU A 334 23.86 22.30 -13.75
C LEU A 334 23.13 23.59 -13.37
N PRO A 335 21.81 23.56 -13.26
CA PRO A 335 21.07 24.67 -12.67
C PRO A 335 21.58 24.95 -11.27
N VAL A 336 21.75 26.23 -10.94
CA VAL A 336 22.19 26.67 -9.61
C VAL A 336 21.26 26.07 -8.55
N GLY A 337 21.82 25.31 -7.60
CA GLY A 337 21.08 24.65 -6.51
C GLY A 337 20.76 23.17 -6.72
N LEU A 338 20.96 22.60 -7.91
CA LEU A 338 20.77 21.16 -8.15
C LEU A 338 22.05 20.32 -7.98
N SER A 339 23.23 20.96 -8.00
CA SER A 339 24.52 20.28 -7.81
C SER A 339 24.62 19.45 -6.52
N ASP A 340 23.94 19.86 -5.47
CA ASP A 340 23.92 19.13 -4.18
C ASP A 340 22.84 18.06 -4.10
N GLY A 341 21.86 18.08 -4.99
CA GLY A 341 20.70 17.19 -4.93
C GLY A 341 21.08 15.73 -5.18
N LEU A 342 21.79 15.46 -6.26
CA LEU A 342 22.21 14.10 -6.65
C LEU A 342 23.42 13.63 -5.87
N GLY A 343 24.36 14.50 -5.55
CA GLY A 343 25.46 14.19 -4.62
C GLY A 343 24.97 13.73 -3.26
N ASN A 344 23.78 14.19 -2.83
CA ASN A 344 23.17 13.75 -1.58
C ASN A 344 22.40 12.42 -1.69
N ILE A 345 21.87 12.06 -2.87
CA ILE A 345 21.28 10.72 -3.08
C ILE A 345 22.37 9.65 -2.93
N TYR A 346 23.58 9.93 -3.42
CA TYR A 346 24.70 8.99 -3.41
C TYR A 346 25.79 9.32 -2.38
N GLY A 347 26.04 10.61 -2.10
CA GLY A 347 27.14 11.04 -1.24
C GLY A 347 26.89 10.89 0.25
N ARG A 348 25.64 10.95 0.71
CA ARG A 348 25.30 10.71 2.13
C ARG A 348 24.82 9.31 2.43
N GLY A 349 24.43 8.54 1.39
CA GLY A 349 24.08 7.13 1.52
C GLY A 349 25.27 6.18 1.38
N TYR A 350 26.31 6.62 0.67
CA TYR A 350 27.42 5.74 0.25
C TYR A 350 28.80 6.25 0.63
N GLY A 351 28.95 7.40 1.25
CA GLY A 351 30.26 8.01 1.47
C GLY A 351 30.39 8.85 2.72
N SER A 352 30.35 8.22 3.87
CA SER A 352 30.99 8.71 5.12
C SER A 352 31.33 7.55 6.01
#